data_a1cf05d039d32d89785f3f8565caab50
#
_entry.id   a1cf05d039d32d89785f3f8565caab50
#
_cell.length_a   1.000
_cell.length_b   1.000
_cell.length_c   1.000
_cell.angle_alpha   90.00
_cell.angle_beta   90.00
_cell.angle_gamma   90.00
#
_symmetry.space_group_name_H-M   'P 1'
#
loop_
_entity.id
_entity.type
_entity.pdbx_description
1 polymer ?
#
loop_
_entity_poly.entity_id
_entity_poly.type
_entity_poly.pdbx_seq_one_letter_code
_entity_poly.pdbx_strand_id
1 'polypeptide(L)'
;MKKFKIGGVPEHFNYPWRVAIEEKAFDSLNVSLHWSDMTGGTGQMIKGLETGSLDIAVLLTEGISKAILQGTRAKIVDLYVKSPLQWGIHVPMQQREQADSKEHRVAISRYGSGSHLMSYVLAQKEQWGKESLQFNVIGDVYGGIWALENNEADYFLWEKYTTQPFVDKGSCKRIGQVDTPWPCFVIACREELLQKDAEVIHQIIAIVKKHAAALSADRQTAEAIAWRYHLSIPEVTQWLSETTWNTESIDLVSAIQPTVDFLLDSELITAKDAESWDTKLF
;
A
#
# COMPACT_ATOMS: atom_id res chain seq x y z
N MET A 1 -12.76 17.39 -22.91
CA MET A 1 -12.10 17.08 -21.65
C MET A 1 -11.99 15.57 -21.52
N LYS A 2 -10.77 15.03 -21.49
CA LYS A 2 -10.52 13.59 -21.26
C LYS A 2 -10.86 13.25 -19.81
N LYS A 3 -11.43 12.05 -19.61
CA LYS A 3 -11.78 11.58 -18.26
C LYS A 3 -10.95 10.38 -17.89
N PHE A 4 -10.35 10.38 -16.69
CA PHE A 4 -9.60 9.26 -16.15
C PHE A 4 -10.17 8.86 -14.79
N LYS A 5 -10.25 7.55 -14.56
CA LYS A 5 -10.70 6.94 -13.32
C LYS A 5 -9.48 6.52 -12.51
N ILE A 6 -9.30 7.09 -11.34
CA ILE A 6 -8.17 6.83 -10.47
C ILE A 6 -8.66 6.19 -9.18
N GLY A 7 -7.94 5.17 -8.70
CA GLY A 7 -8.20 4.53 -7.42
C GLY A 7 -7.00 4.59 -6.48
N GLY A 8 -7.28 4.74 -5.20
CA GLY A 8 -6.34 4.61 -4.10
C GLY A 8 -7.07 4.19 -2.83
N VAL A 9 -6.34 3.68 -1.85
CA VAL A 9 -6.92 3.41 -0.52
C VAL A 9 -7.36 4.74 0.13
N PRO A 10 -8.42 4.76 0.97
CA PRO A 10 -8.87 5.96 1.67
C PRO A 10 -7.94 6.30 2.85
N GLU A 11 -6.65 6.43 2.56
CA GLU A 11 -5.61 6.68 3.54
C GLU A 11 -4.85 7.97 3.23
N HIS A 12 -4.20 8.50 4.24
CA HIS A 12 -3.53 9.79 4.26
C HIS A 12 -2.36 9.91 3.26
N PHE A 13 -1.77 8.81 2.80
CA PHE A 13 -0.78 8.81 1.71
C PHE A 13 -1.30 9.47 0.42
N ASN A 14 -2.61 9.39 0.17
CA ASN A 14 -3.27 9.93 -1.02
C ASN A 14 -3.70 11.40 -0.87
N TYR A 15 -3.31 12.08 0.21
CA TYR A 15 -3.64 13.48 0.42
C TYR A 15 -3.21 14.40 -0.75
N PRO A 16 -2.01 14.27 -1.35
CA PRO A 16 -1.62 15.07 -2.52
C PRO A 16 -2.59 14.96 -3.71
N TRP A 17 -3.08 13.75 -4.00
CA TRP A 17 -4.09 13.54 -5.04
C TRP A 17 -5.40 14.24 -4.74
N ARG A 18 -5.86 14.15 -3.49
CA ARG A 18 -7.12 14.76 -3.06
C ARG A 18 -7.06 16.28 -3.18
N VAL A 19 -5.99 16.89 -2.72
CA VAL A 19 -5.78 18.34 -2.81
C VAL A 19 -5.70 18.78 -4.28
N ALA A 20 -4.89 18.11 -5.11
CA ALA A 20 -4.78 18.44 -6.53
C ALA A 20 -6.12 18.39 -7.28
N ILE A 21 -6.98 17.42 -6.95
CA ILE A 21 -8.33 17.29 -7.54
C ILE A 21 -9.25 18.43 -7.06
N GLU A 22 -9.25 18.74 -5.77
CA GLU A 22 -10.07 19.80 -5.17
C GLU A 22 -9.68 21.19 -5.68
N GLU A 23 -8.39 21.43 -5.89
CA GLU A 23 -7.85 22.66 -6.48
C GLU A 23 -8.04 22.73 -8.00
N LYS A 24 -8.61 21.69 -8.61
CA LYS A 24 -8.81 21.59 -10.07
C LYS A 24 -7.48 21.74 -10.86
N ALA A 25 -6.38 21.29 -10.29
CA ALA A 25 -5.04 21.45 -10.85
C ALA A 25 -4.87 20.81 -12.24
N PHE A 26 -5.76 19.90 -12.63
CA PHE A 26 -5.74 19.18 -13.91
C PHE A 26 -6.52 19.90 -15.03
N ASP A 27 -7.21 21.00 -14.72
CA ASP A 27 -8.00 21.75 -15.73
C ASP A 27 -7.11 22.30 -16.84
N SER A 28 -5.87 22.68 -16.51
CA SER A 28 -4.87 23.14 -17.49
C SER A 28 -4.53 22.10 -18.57
N LEU A 29 -4.69 20.81 -18.27
CA LEU A 29 -4.50 19.70 -19.19
C LEU A 29 -5.77 19.35 -19.99
N ASN A 30 -6.87 20.03 -19.78
CA ASN A 30 -8.19 19.65 -20.27
C ASN A 30 -8.59 18.21 -19.87
N VAL A 31 -8.26 17.83 -18.61
CA VAL A 31 -8.46 16.51 -18.01
C VAL A 31 -9.40 16.62 -16.81
N SER A 32 -10.27 15.64 -16.65
CA SER A 32 -11.09 15.43 -15.45
C SER A 32 -10.71 14.10 -14.81
N LEU A 33 -10.31 14.15 -13.55
CA LEU A 33 -10.00 12.97 -12.77
C LEU A 33 -11.17 12.60 -11.86
N HIS A 34 -11.60 11.35 -11.93
CA HIS A 34 -12.57 10.78 -11.01
C HIS A 34 -11.85 9.86 -10.03
N TRP A 35 -11.78 10.29 -8.78
CA TRP A 35 -11.17 9.51 -7.69
C TRP A 35 -12.18 8.54 -7.09
N SER A 36 -11.73 7.30 -6.84
CA SER A 36 -12.50 6.26 -6.14
C SER A 36 -11.72 5.74 -4.93
N ASP A 37 -12.35 5.75 -3.77
CA ASP A 37 -11.81 5.14 -2.57
C ASP A 37 -11.96 3.62 -2.64
N MET A 38 -10.81 2.93 -2.64
CA MET A 38 -10.70 1.49 -2.86
C MET A 38 -10.47 0.78 -1.52
N THR A 39 -11.53 0.61 -0.74
CA THR A 39 -11.49 0.02 0.62
C THR A 39 -11.01 -1.44 0.64
N GLY A 40 -11.17 -2.18 -0.46
CA GLY A 40 -10.62 -3.51 -0.63
C GLY A 40 -9.12 -3.53 -0.98
N GLY A 41 -8.45 -2.37 -0.97
CA GLY A 41 -7.00 -2.21 -1.11
C GLY A 41 -6.45 -2.65 -2.47
N THR A 42 -5.17 -3.03 -2.48
CA THR A 42 -4.40 -3.33 -3.70
C THR A 42 -5.08 -4.34 -4.63
N GLY A 43 -5.68 -5.41 -4.11
CA GLY A 43 -6.34 -6.40 -4.99
C GLY A 43 -7.61 -5.87 -5.65
N GLN A 44 -8.38 -5.01 -5.00
CA GLN A 44 -9.51 -4.34 -5.64
C GLN A 44 -9.03 -3.41 -6.75
N MET A 45 -7.93 -2.69 -6.54
CA MET A 45 -7.33 -1.80 -7.54
C MET A 45 -6.77 -2.58 -8.73
N ILE A 46 -6.07 -3.70 -8.51
CA ILE A 46 -5.62 -4.59 -9.58
C ILE A 46 -6.81 -5.06 -10.42
N LYS A 47 -7.88 -5.53 -9.77
CA LYS A 47 -9.12 -5.91 -10.47
C LYS A 47 -9.73 -4.74 -11.23
N GLY A 48 -9.66 -3.53 -10.69
CA GLY A 48 -10.10 -2.31 -11.35
C GLY A 48 -9.32 -2.00 -12.63
N LEU A 49 -8.00 -2.15 -12.61
CA LEU A 49 -7.13 -2.00 -13.80
C LEU A 49 -7.44 -3.07 -14.85
N GLU A 50 -7.60 -4.34 -14.46
CA GLU A 50 -7.91 -5.45 -15.36
C GLU A 50 -9.26 -5.27 -16.07
N THR A 51 -10.29 -4.82 -15.34
CA THR A 51 -11.65 -4.66 -15.88
C THR A 51 -11.87 -3.31 -16.56
N GLY A 52 -10.92 -2.37 -16.46
CA GLY A 52 -11.07 -1.01 -16.96
C GLY A 52 -12.05 -0.16 -16.13
N SER A 53 -12.40 -0.58 -14.93
CA SER A 53 -13.12 0.27 -13.96
C SER A 53 -12.20 1.31 -13.32
N LEU A 54 -10.88 1.10 -13.35
CA LEU A 54 -9.83 2.07 -13.10
C LEU A 54 -8.92 2.19 -14.31
N ASP A 55 -8.41 3.39 -14.54
CA ASP A 55 -7.40 3.70 -15.55
C ASP A 55 -6.00 3.79 -14.90
N ILE A 56 -5.93 4.37 -13.72
CA ILE A 56 -4.73 4.58 -12.93
C ILE A 56 -5.02 4.14 -11.49
N ALA A 57 -4.02 3.58 -10.81
CA ALA A 57 -4.12 3.20 -9.42
C ALA A 57 -2.88 3.60 -8.63
N VAL A 58 -3.08 4.02 -7.38
CA VAL A 58 -2.03 4.23 -6.38
C VAL A 58 -2.11 3.08 -5.39
N LEU A 59 -1.14 2.17 -5.44
CA LEU A 59 -1.23 0.90 -4.72
C LEU A 59 0.12 0.37 -4.28
N LEU A 60 0.10 -0.66 -3.42
CA LEU A 60 1.31 -1.27 -2.86
C LEU A 60 2.20 -1.84 -3.96
N THR A 61 3.49 -1.54 -3.86
CA THR A 61 4.53 -1.91 -4.83
C THR A 61 4.60 -3.40 -5.06
N GLU A 62 4.64 -4.19 -4.01
CA GLU A 62 4.74 -5.64 -4.08
C GLU A 62 3.51 -6.31 -4.71
N GLY A 63 2.33 -5.78 -4.38
CA GLY A 63 1.09 -6.34 -4.87
C GLY A 63 0.91 -6.17 -6.37
N ILE A 64 1.17 -4.98 -6.90
CA ILE A 64 1.06 -4.72 -8.35
C ILE A 64 2.21 -5.34 -9.12
N SER A 65 3.43 -5.34 -8.59
CA SER A 65 4.57 -6.01 -9.23
C SER A 65 4.28 -7.48 -9.44
N LYS A 66 3.81 -8.18 -8.38
CA LYS A 66 3.38 -9.57 -8.48
C LYS A 66 2.31 -9.77 -9.56
N ALA A 67 1.26 -8.95 -9.56
CA ALA A 67 0.15 -9.09 -10.49
C ALA A 67 0.60 -8.91 -11.96
N ILE A 68 1.43 -7.90 -12.24
CA ILE A 68 1.96 -7.66 -13.59
C ILE A 68 2.85 -8.84 -14.04
N LEU A 69 3.74 -9.32 -13.17
CA LEU A 69 4.61 -10.46 -13.46
C LEU A 69 3.81 -11.74 -13.73
N GLN A 70 2.62 -11.86 -13.16
CA GLN A 70 1.66 -12.94 -13.38
C GLN A 70 0.66 -12.69 -14.51
N GLY A 71 0.82 -11.59 -15.27
CA GLY A 71 0.09 -11.35 -16.52
C GLY A 71 -0.97 -10.25 -16.50
N THR A 72 -1.12 -9.48 -15.41
CA THR A 72 -1.98 -8.30 -15.40
C THR A 72 -1.46 -7.24 -16.39
N ARG A 73 -2.32 -6.79 -17.30
CA ARG A 73 -1.96 -5.81 -18.35
C ARG A 73 -1.96 -4.38 -17.82
N ALA A 74 -0.99 -4.09 -16.98
CA ALA A 74 -0.72 -2.78 -16.42
C ALA A 74 0.79 -2.53 -16.41
N LYS A 75 1.20 -1.27 -16.22
CA LYS A 75 2.60 -0.84 -16.11
C LYS A 75 2.74 0.04 -14.88
N ILE A 76 3.85 -0.08 -14.16
CA ILE A 76 4.26 0.89 -13.16
C ILE A 76 4.83 2.11 -13.90
N VAL A 77 4.22 3.26 -13.71
CA VAL A 77 4.59 4.49 -14.44
C VAL A 77 5.40 5.45 -13.60
N ASP A 78 5.32 5.36 -12.28
CA ASP A 78 6.19 6.11 -11.37
C ASP A 78 6.17 5.50 -9.95
N LEU A 79 7.20 5.82 -9.19
CA LEU A 79 7.22 5.61 -7.75
C LEU A 79 6.48 6.76 -7.07
N TYR A 80 5.54 6.45 -6.17
CA TYR A 80 4.74 7.47 -5.50
C TYR A 80 5.29 7.81 -4.11
N VAL A 81 5.49 6.82 -3.24
CA VAL A 81 6.06 7.00 -1.90
C VAL A 81 7.32 6.16 -1.78
N LYS A 82 8.47 6.85 -1.53
CA LYS A 82 9.80 6.24 -1.44
C LYS A 82 10.06 5.56 -0.09
N SER A 83 9.51 6.12 0.97
CA SER A 83 9.68 5.53 2.31
C SER A 83 9.04 4.15 2.40
N PRO A 84 9.57 3.26 3.24
CA PRO A 84 8.90 2.01 3.59
C PRO A 84 7.51 2.24 4.17
N LEU A 85 6.61 1.27 4.00
CA LEU A 85 5.38 1.23 4.76
C LEU A 85 5.65 0.58 6.12
N GLN A 86 5.22 1.26 7.18
CA GLN A 86 5.36 0.78 8.54
C GLN A 86 4.14 -0.08 8.91
N TRP A 87 4.36 -1.38 9.03
CA TRP A 87 3.33 -2.32 9.43
C TRP A 87 3.41 -2.57 10.93
N GLY A 88 2.38 -2.15 11.66
CA GLY A 88 2.24 -2.48 13.07
C GLY A 88 2.00 -3.98 13.24
N ILE A 89 2.68 -4.59 14.20
CA ILE A 89 2.47 -5.97 14.61
C ILE A 89 1.48 -5.94 15.78
N HIS A 90 0.25 -6.34 15.53
CA HIS A 90 -0.84 -6.31 16.51
C HIS A 90 -1.11 -7.71 17.05
N VAL A 91 -1.39 -7.79 18.33
CA VAL A 91 -1.71 -9.03 19.07
C VAL A 91 -2.94 -8.81 19.96
N PRO A 92 -3.63 -9.87 20.41
CA PRO A 92 -4.71 -9.75 21.38
C PRO A 92 -4.29 -9.03 22.67
N MET A 93 -5.22 -8.33 23.31
CA MET A 93 -4.97 -7.69 24.64
C MET A 93 -4.54 -8.69 25.71
N GLN A 94 -5.17 -9.87 25.69
CA GLN A 94 -4.77 -11.01 26.50
C GLN A 94 -4.21 -12.07 25.57
N GLN A 95 -2.90 -12.20 25.51
CA GLN A 95 -2.27 -13.30 24.81
C GLN A 95 -2.63 -14.60 25.51
N ARG A 96 -3.03 -15.61 24.73
CA ARG A 96 -3.06 -16.99 25.24
C ARG A 96 -1.64 -17.35 25.68
N GLU A 97 -1.51 -18.05 26.79
CA GLU A 97 -0.28 -18.77 27.08
C GLU A 97 -0.05 -19.74 25.93
N GLN A 98 0.79 -19.38 25.00
CA GLN A 98 1.25 -20.25 23.92
C GLN A 98 2.32 -21.16 24.50
N ALA A 99 1.91 -22.13 25.32
CA ALA A 99 2.79 -23.22 25.69
C ALA A 99 3.14 -23.97 24.39
N ASP A 100 4.35 -23.75 23.88
CA ASP A 100 5.00 -24.49 22.81
C ASP A 100 4.27 -24.61 21.44
N SER A 101 3.37 -23.72 21.09
CA SER A 101 2.80 -23.72 19.73
C SER A 101 3.85 -23.27 18.72
N LYS A 102 4.24 -24.20 17.83
CA LYS A 102 5.08 -23.89 16.65
C LYS A 102 4.28 -23.21 15.53
N GLU A 103 2.99 -22.99 15.73
CA GLU A 103 2.08 -22.41 14.73
C GLU A 103 1.74 -20.99 15.11
N HIS A 104 1.76 -20.10 14.10
CA HIS A 104 1.45 -18.68 14.21
C HIS A 104 0.19 -18.37 13.38
N ARG A 105 -0.96 -18.14 14.04
CA ARG A 105 -2.20 -17.78 13.37
C ARG A 105 -2.18 -16.29 13.02
N VAL A 106 -2.12 -15.98 11.74
CA VAL A 106 -2.03 -14.61 11.25
C VAL A 106 -3.30 -14.21 10.52
N ALA A 107 -3.91 -13.12 10.96
CA ALA A 107 -5.04 -12.52 10.25
C ALA A 107 -4.54 -11.79 9.00
N ILE A 108 -5.10 -12.12 7.85
CA ILE A 108 -4.78 -11.51 6.55
C ILE A 108 -6.06 -11.06 5.85
N SER A 109 -6.02 -9.93 5.15
CA SER A 109 -7.22 -9.48 4.44
C SER A 109 -7.64 -10.46 3.32
N ARG A 110 -6.68 -11.02 2.62
CA ARG A 110 -6.83 -12.09 1.60
C ARG A 110 -5.46 -12.63 1.21
N TYR A 111 -5.43 -13.78 0.59
CA TYR A 111 -4.20 -14.29 -0.02
C TYR A 111 -3.68 -13.32 -1.08
N GLY A 112 -2.37 -13.04 -1.06
CA GLY A 112 -1.70 -12.08 -1.95
C GLY A 112 -1.90 -10.61 -1.58
N SER A 113 -2.53 -10.30 -0.43
CA SER A 113 -2.62 -8.94 0.09
C SER A 113 -1.33 -8.49 0.77
N GLY A 114 -1.20 -7.17 1.06
CA GLY A 114 -0.07 -6.65 1.84
C GLY A 114 0.07 -7.34 3.20
N SER A 115 -1.03 -7.54 3.96
CA SER A 115 -0.97 -8.24 5.24
C SER A 115 -0.50 -9.70 5.11
N HIS A 116 -0.84 -10.38 4.00
CA HIS A 116 -0.32 -11.72 3.71
C HIS A 116 1.19 -11.70 3.40
N LEU A 117 1.64 -10.79 2.52
CA LEU A 117 3.05 -10.69 2.18
C LEU A 117 3.91 -10.28 3.40
N MET A 118 3.44 -9.31 4.18
CA MET A 118 4.14 -8.86 5.37
C MET A 118 4.22 -9.91 6.48
N SER A 119 3.33 -10.91 6.47
CA SER A 119 3.46 -12.09 7.36
C SER A 119 4.72 -12.90 7.05
N TYR A 120 5.13 -13.00 5.80
CA TYR A 120 6.40 -13.65 5.43
C TYR A 120 7.62 -12.79 5.80
N VAL A 121 7.52 -11.45 5.66
CA VAL A 121 8.57 -10.53 6.12
C VAL A 121 8.76 -10.65 7.64
N LEU A 122 7.65 -10.71 8.39
CA LEU A 122 7.70 -10.95 9.84
C LEU A 122 8.31 -12.31 10.16
N ALA A 123 7.86 -13.37 9.50
CA ALA A 123 8.39 -14.72 9.72
C ALA A 123 9.91 -14.80 9.46
N GLN A 124 10.39 -14.15 8.40
CA GLN A 124 11.82 -14.06 8.12
C GLN A 124 12.57 -13.30 9.23
N LYS A 125 12.04 -12.18 9.71
CA LYS A 125 12.62 -11.40 10.80
C LYS A 125 12.69 -12.18 12.11
N GLU A 126 11.63 -12.90 12.44
CA GLU A 126 11.50 -13.71 13.67
C GLU A 126 12.07 -15.13 13.51
N GLN A 127 12.64 -15.46 12.35
CA GLN A 127 13.21 -16.77 12.03
C GLN A 127 12.18 -17.92 12.16
N TRP A 128 10.92 -17.66 11.85
CA TRP A 128 9.86 -18.67 11.78
C TRP A 128 9.93 -19.41 10.44
N GLY A 129 9.67 -20.72 10.45
CA GLY A 129 9.46 -21.47 9.22
C GLY A 129 8.16 -21.03 8.53
N LYS A 130 8.15 -20.91 7.20
CA LYS A 130 6.96 -20.52 6.44
C LYS A 130 5.77 -21.47 6.73
N GLU A 131 6.07 -22.74 6.97
CA GLU A 131 5.10 -23.81 7.29
C GLU A 131 4.42 -23.61 8.65
N SER A 132 4.99 -22.76 9.52
CA SER A 132 4.39 -22.44 10.82
C SER A 132 3.26 -21.41 10.73
N LEU A 133 3.12 -20.72 9.58
CA LEU A 133 2.11 -19.69 9.39
C LEU A 133 0.76 -20.32 9.04
N GLN A 134 -0.24 -20.02 9.86
CA GLN A 134 -1.66 -20.38 9.61
C GLN A 134 -2.42 -19.09 9.32
N PHE A 135 -3.08 -19.02 8.15
CA PHE A 135 -3.75 -17.80 7.72
C PHE A 135 -5.26 -17.86 7.97
N ASN A 136 -5.76 -16.82 8.65
CA ASN A 136 -7.18 -16.52 8.79
C ASN A 136 -7.55 -15.34 7.88
N VAL A 137 -8.43 -15.55 6.89
CA VAL A 137 -8.86 -14.52 5.94
C VAL A 137 -9.99 -13.69 6.55
N ILE A 138 -9.73 -12.40 6.79
CA ILE A 138 -10.60 -11.51 7.57
C ILE A 138 -11.21 -10.35 6.75
N GLY A 139 -10.83 -10.16 5.51
CA GLY A 139 -11.36 -9.15 4.60
C GLY A 139 -10.73 -7.77 4.75
N ASP A 140 -10.86 -7.11 5.89
CA ASP A 140 -10.42 -5.73 6.11
C ASP A 140 -9.84 -5.51 7.52
N VAL A 141 -9.51 -4.26 7.85
CA VAL A 141 -8.94 -3.89 9.16
C VAL A 141 -9.88 -4.24 10.33
N TYR A 142 -11.18 -4.06 10.16
CA TYR A 142 -12.15 -4.35 11.21
C TYR A 142 -12.25 -5.85 11.50
N GLY A 143 -12.22 -6.68 10.44
CA GLY A 143 -12.14 -8.13 10.58
C GLY A 143 -10.84 -8.57 11.26
N GLY A 144 -9.71 -7.90 10.99
CA GLY A 144 -8.44 -8.17 11.68
C GLY A 144 -8.49 -7.88 13.17
N ILE A 145 -9.02 -6.73 13.56
CA ILE A 145 -9.21 -6.36 14.97
C ILE A 145 -10.17 -7.34 15.65
N TRP A 146 -11.30 -7.66 15.01
CA TRP A 146 -12.26 -8.63 15.53
C TRP A 146 -11.63 -10.02 15.77
N ALA A 147 -10.78 -10.48 14.84
CA ALA A 147 -10.09 -11.76 14.97
C ALA A 147 -9.12 -11.78 16.18
N LEU A 148 -8.45 -10.66 16.45
CA LEU A 148 -7.62 -10.52 17.66
C LEU A 148 -8.47 -10.52 18.94
N GLU A 149 -9.57 -9.75 18.98
CA GLU A 149 -10.47 -9.67 20.14
C GLU A 149 -11.11 -11.03 20.48
N ASN A 150 -11.39 -11.85 19.47
CA ASN A 150 -12.01 -13.17 19.62
C ASN A 150 -11.00 -14.33 19.68
N ASN A 151 -9.69 -14.04 19.74
CA ASN A 151 -8.62 -15.04 19.77
C ASN A 151 -8.65 -16.01 18.57
N GLU A 152 -9.08 -15.55 17.43
CA GLU A 152 -9.04 -16.29 16.15
C GLU A 152 -7.72 -16.08 15.40
N ALA A 153 -6.94 -15.07 15.79
CA ALA A 153 -5.58 -14.82 15.31
C ALA A 153 -4.66 -14.45 16.48
N ASP A 154 -3.38 -14.76 16.33
CA ASP A 154 -2.32 -14.40 17.28
C ASP A 154 -1.62 -13.10 16.82
N TYR A 155 -1.58 -12.88 15.51
CA TYR A 155 -0.94 -11.73 14.87
C TYR A 155 -1.84 -11.14 13.81
N PHE A 156 -1.78 -9.80 13.70
CA PHE A 156 -2.39 -9.04 12.62
C PHE A 156 -1.46 -7.89 12.22
N LEU A 157 -1.07 -7.86 10.94
CA LEU A 157 -0.23 -6.82 10.40
C LEU A 157 -1.06 -5.86 9.55
N TRP A 158 -0.96 -4.57 9.87
CA TRP A 158 -1.62 -3.50 9.13
C TRP A 158 -0.84 -2.21 9.24
N GLU A 159 -1.15 -1.23 8.36
CA GLU A 159 -0.52 0.07 8.42
C GLU A 159 -0.65 0.69 9.83
N LYS A 160 0.48 1.12 10.38
CA LYS A 160 0.68 1.48 11.80
C LYS A 160 -0.26 2.59 12.27
N TYR A 161 -0.42 3.64 11.47
CA TYR A 161 -1.21 4.82 11.86
C TYR A 161 -2.70 4.59 11.66
N THR A 162 -3.12 3.87 10.65
CA THR A 162 -4.51 3.46 10.44
C THR A 162 -5.05 2.62 11.60
N THR A 163 -4.18 1.82 12.24
CA THR A 163 -4.58 0.95 13.36
C THR A 163 -4.44 1.60 14.72
N GLN A 164 -3.78 2.75 14.84
CA GLN A 164 -3.57 3.41 16.13
C GLN A 164 -4.87 3.65 16.92
N PRO A 165 -5.98 4.10 16.34
CA PRO A 165 -7.23 4.29 17.08
C PRO A 165 -7.76 3.03 17.79
N PHE A 166 -7.46 1.84 17.25
CA PHE A 166 -7.84 0.57 17.88
C PHE A 166 -6.92 0.21 19.05
N VAL A 167 -5.63 0.54 18.92
CA VAL A 167 -4.65 0.39 20.02
C VAL A 167 -5.01 1.31 21.18
N ASP A 168 -5.33 2.57 20.92
CA ASP A 168 -5.70 3.57 21.91
C ASP A 168 -7.00 3.20 22.66
N LYS A 169 -7.94 2.57 21.96
CA LYS A 169 -9.18 2.04 22.55
C LYS A 169 -8.99 0.74 23.33
N GLY A 170 -7.80 0.12 23.25
CA GLY A 170 -7.53 -1.15 23.90
C GLY A 170 -8.18 -2.37 23.23
N SER A 171 -8.51 -2.28 21.94
CA SER A 171 -9.00 -3.43 21.16
C SER A 171 -7.89 -4.43 20.84
N CYS A 172 -6.64 -3.95 20.76
CA CYS A 172 -5.45 -4.80 20.56
C CYS A 172 -4.21 -4.11 21.13
N LYS A 173 -3.12 -4.85 21.24
CA LYS A 173 -1.78 -4.31 21.54
C LYS A 173 -0.95 -4.28 20.29
N ARG A 174 -0.18 -3.20 20.07
CA ARG A 174 0.91 -3.18 19.10
C ARG A 174 2.21 -3.48 19.85
N ILE A 175 2.87 -4.60 19.49
CA ILE A 175 4.10 -5.08 20.15
C ILE A 175 5.37 -4.70 19.40
N GLY A 176 5.24 -4.14 18.20
CA GLY A 176 6.35 -3.72 17.36
C GLY A 176 5.89 -3.29 15.98
N GLN A 177 6.86 -3.17 15.09
CA GLN A 177 6.60 -2.90 13.67
C GLN A 177 7.59 -3.67 12.80
N VAL A 178 7.19 -3.87 11.56
CA VAL A 178 8.02 -4.34 10.46
C VAL A 178 7.82 -3.42 9.27
N ASP A 179 8.91 -2.93 8.71
CA ASP A 179 8.90 -2.03 7.57
C ASP A 179 9.05 -2.83 6.28
N THR A 180 8.41 -2.40 5.20
CA THR A 180 8.67 -3.00 3.90
C THR A 180 10.13 -2.76 3.52
N PRO A 181 10.88 -3.77 3.06
CA PRO A 181 12.26 -3.54 2.58
C PRO A 181 12.32 -2.91 1.18
N TRP A 182 11.24 -2.27 0.75
CA TRP A 182 11.07 -1.58 -0.53
C TRP A 182 10.20 -0.32 -0.38
N PRO A 183 10.21 0.58 -1.37
CA PRO A 183 9.30 1.73 -1.46
C PRO A 183 7.85 1.27 -1.46
N CYS A 184 7.00 1.91 -0.64
CA CYS A 184 5.69 1.33 -0.34
C CYS A 184 4.63 1.49 -1.43
N PHE A 185 4.57 2.63 -2.13
CA PHE A 185 3.51 2.87 -3.11
C PHE A 185 4.06 3.30 -4.48
N VAL A 186 3.46 2.73 -5.51
CA VAL A 186 3.68 3.11 -6.91
C VAL A 186 2.39 3.61 -7.55
N ILE A 187 2.53 4.30 -8.68
CA ILE A 187 1.44 4.63 -9.58
C ILE A 187 1.51 3.63 -10.73
N ALA A 188 0.42 2.90 -10.94
CA ALA A 188 0.29 1.99 -12.07
C ALA A 188 -0.86 2.42 -12.98
N CYS A 189 -0.71 2.14 -14.27
CA CYS A 189 -1.65 2.49 -15.32
C CYS A 189 -1.93 1.26 -16.19
N ARG A 190 -3.13 1.17 -16.75
CA ARG A 190 -3.43 0.17 -17.78
C ARG A 190 -2.53 0.36 -18.99
N GLU A 191 -1.96 -0.74 -19.47
CA GLU A 191 -1.04 -0.72 -20.63
C GLU A 191 -1.66 -0.06 -21.87
N GLU A 192 -2.91 -0.37 -22.20
CA GLU A 192 -3.61 0.21 -23.36
C GLU A 192 -3.74 1.74 -23.26
N LEU A 193 -3.92 2.26 -22.06
CA LEU A 193 -4.06 3.68 -21.86
C LEU A 193 -2.70 4.38 -21.96
N LEU A 194 -1.67 3.76 -21.40
CA LEU A 194 -0.31 4.26 -21.50
C LEU A 194 0.14 4.36 -22.95
N GLN A 195 -0.19 3.38 -23.81
CA GLN A 195 0.11 3.44 -25.24
C GLN A 195 -0.55 4.61 -25.98
N LYS A 196 -1.73 5.07 -25.51
CA LYS A 196 -2.51 6.14 -26.17
C LYS A 196 -2.24 7.53 -25.59
N ASP A 197 -1.99 7.62 -24.29
CA ASP A 197 -2.06 8.86 -23.53
C ASP A 197 -0.85 9.04 -22.58
N ALA A 198 0.30 8.43 -22.87
CA ALA A 198 1.49 8.44 -22.01
C ALA A 198 1.87 9.86 -21.54
N GLU A 199 1.92 10.82 -22.48
CA GLU A 199 2.30 12.19 -22.16
C GLU A 199 1.35 12.84 -21.15
N VAL A 200 0.04 12.66 -21.35
CA VAL A 200 -0.97 13.20 -20.43
C VAL A 200 -0.87 12.54 -19.05
N ILE A 201 -0.61 11.22 -19.00
CA ILE A 201 -0.42 10.49 -17.75
C ILE A 201 0.80 11.04 -16.98
N HIS A 202 1.92 11.24 -17.67
CA HIS A 202 3.11 11.82 -17.06
C HIS A 202 2.86 13.25 -16.56
N GLN A 203 2.10 14.06 -17.30
CA GLN A 203 1.72 15.41 -16.85
C GLN A 203 0.82 15.38 -15.60
N ILE A 204 -0.13 14.44 -15.54
CA ILE A 204 -0.96 14.22 -14.34
C ILE A 204 -0.07 13.88 -13.14
N ILE A 205 0.88 12.94 -13.31
CA ILE A 205 1.82 12.54 -12.25
C ILE A 205 2.68 13.71 -11.80
N ALA A 206 3.19 14.53 -12.75
CA ALA A 206 3.99 15.71 -12.44
C ALA A 206 3.23 16.73 -11.56
N ILE A 207 1.93 16.94 -11.84
CA ILE A 207 1.07 17.80 -11.01
C ILE A 207 0.96 17.25 -9.59
N VAL A 208 0.73 15.95 -9.43
CA VAL A 208 0.62 15.33 -8.10
C VAL A 208 1.95 15.38 -7.35
N LYS A 209 3.08 15.12 -8.02
CA LYS A 209 4.41 15.28 -7.44
C LYS A 209 4.66 16.70 -6.92
N LYS A 210 4.20 17.72 -7.66
CA LYS A 210 4.27 19.10 -7.22
C LYS A 210 3.45 19.34 -5.94
N HIS A 211 2.25 18.78 -5.83
CA HIS A 211 1.44 18.87 -4.61
C HIS A 211 2.08 18.12 -3.45
N ALA A 212 2.65 16.94 -3.71
CA ALA A 212 3.40 16.20 -2.70
C ALA A 212 4.64 16.98 -2.20
N ALA A 213 5.38 17.62 -3.12
CA ALA A 213 6.54 18.44 -2.78
C ALA A 213 6.17 19.71 -1.97
N ALA A 214 4.94 20.20 -2.12
CA ALA A 214 4.45 21.36 -1.38
C ALA A 214 3.97 21.03 0.04
N LEU A 215 3.80 19.72 0.37
CA LEU A 215 3.45 19.32 1.73
C LEU A 215 4.63 19.58 2.67
N SER A 216 4.35 20.24 3.75
CA SER A 216 5.30 20.45 4.84
C SER A 216 4.82 19.73 6.09
N ALA A 217 5.76 19.32 6.94
CA ALA A 217 5.45 18.71 8.24
C ALA A 217 5.07 19.78 9.28
N ASP A 218 4.35 20.82 8.87
CA ASP A 218 3.85 21.87 9.75
C ASP A 218 2.50 21.49 10.37
N ARG A 219 2.12 22.27 11.36
CA ARG A 219 0.90 22.06 12.11
C ARG A 219 -0.36 22.17 11.24
N GLN A 220 -0.41 23.09 10.29
CA GLN A 220 -1.59 23.32 9.45
C GLN A 220 -1.85 22.11 8.53
N THR A 221 -0.80 21.58 7.91
CA THR A 221 -0.86 20.36 7.10
C THR A 221 -1.29 19.15 7.93
N ALA A 222 -0.71 19.01 9.15
CA ALA A 222 -1.06 17.92 10.05
C ALA A 222 -2.54 17.99 10.50
N GLU A 223 -3.05 19.20 10.84
CA GLU A 223 -4.45 19.41 11.20
C GLU A 223 -5.41 19.05 10.03
N ALA A 224 -5.08 19.45 8.81
CA ALA A 224 -5.90 19.16 7.63
C ALA A 224 -5.98 17.67 7.32
N ILE A 225 -4.85 16.96 7.41
CA ILE A 225 -4.79 15.51 7.21
C ILE A 225 -5.51 14.79 8.35
N ALA A 226 -5.25 15.17 9.61
CA ALA A 226 -5.88 14.58 10.78
C ALA A 226 -7.41 14.67 10.71
N TRP A 227 -7.93 15.85 10.35
CA TRP A 227 -9.35 16.07 10.17
C TRP A 227 -9.96 15.17 9.08
N ARG A 228 -9.29 15.11 7.92
CA ARG A 228 -9.79 14.34 6.75
C ARG A 228 -9.82 12.83 7.00
N TYR A 229 -8.82 12.31 7.67
CA TYR A 229 -8.64 10.85 7.84
C TYR A 229 -8.96 10.35 9.25
N HIS A 230 -9.49 11.23 10.11
CA HIS A 230 -9.88 10.91 11.50
C HIS A 230 -8.71 10.36 12.35
N LEU A 231 -7.52 10.96 12.15
CA LEU A 231 -6.30 10.64 12.87
C LEU A 231 -5.99 11.72 13.92
N SER A 232 -5.11 11.44 14.88
CA SER A 232 -4.64 12.45 15.81
C SER A 232 -3.55 13.33 15.18
N ILE A 233 -3.53 14.62 15.56
CA ILE A 233 -2.51 15.56 15.04
C ILE A 233 -1.08 15.11 15.37
N PRO A 234 -0.75 14.64 16.60
CA PRO A 234 0.59 14.14 16.90
C PRO A 234 1.03 12.99 15.99
N GLU A 235 0.14 12.03 15.72
CA GLU A 235 0.43 10.89 14.85
C GLU A 235 0.67 11.32 13.41
N VAL A 236 -0.16 12.22 12.88
CA VAL A 236 0.02 12.76 11.53
C VAL A 236 1.33 13.56 11.44
N THR A 237 1.68 14.31 12.48
CA THR A 237 2.97 15.05 12.52
C THR A 237 4.15 14.07 12.47
N GLN A 238 4.10 12.99 13.24
CA GLN A 238 5.11 11.96 13.21
C GLN A 238 5.16 11.27 11.85
N TRP A 239 4.01 10.85 11.32
CA TRP A 239 3.90 10.20 10.02
C TRP A 239 4.45 11.08 8.88
N LEU A 240 4.15 12.38 8.87
CA LEU A 240 4.70 13.34 7.89
C LEU A 240 6.22 13.41 7.94
N SER A 241 6.82 13.31 9.14
CA SER A 241 8.28 13.32 9.30
C SER A 241 8.96 12.03 8.81
N GLU A 242 8.23 10.93 8.75
CA GLU A 242 8.69 9.59 8.36
C GLU A 242 8.35 9.25 6.90
N THR A 243 7.42 9.98 6.29
CA THR A 243 6.93 9.72 4.92
C THR A 243 7.66 10.58 3.91
N THR A 244 8.14 9.94 2.86
CA THR A 244 8.81 10.63 1.75
C THR A 244 8.14 10.26 0.43
N TRP A 245 7.43 11.23 -0.16
CA TRP A 245 6.94 11.09 -1.53
C TRP A 245 8.07 11.20 -2.54
N ASN A 246 7.90 10.53 -3.68
CA ASN A 246 8.82 10.70 -4.79
C ASN A 246 8.47 11.97 -5.56
N THR A 247 9.27 13.01 -5.40
CA THR A 247 9.10 14.31 -6.06
C THR A 247 10.07 14.52 -7.23
N GLU A 248 11.01 13.59 -7.43
CA GLU A 248 12.09 13.68 -8.41
C GLU A 248 12.02 12.52 -9.40
N SER A 249 12.86 12.58 -10.43
CA SER A 249 13.12 11.43 -11.31
C SER A 249 13.95 10.38 -10.55
N ILE A 250 13.59 9.12 -10.66
CA ILE A 250 14.26 8.01 -9.99
C ILE A 250 14.45 6.85 -10.98
N ASP A 251 15.50 6.08 -10.80
CA ASP A 251 15.67 4.80 -11.46
C ASP A 251 14.70 3.77 -10.85
N LEU A 252 13.59 3.53 -11.56
CA LEU A 252 12.55 2.60 -11.13
C LEU A 252 13.05 1.16 -11.05
N VAL A 253 13.98 0.77 -11.92
CA VAL A 253 14.55 -0.58 -11.91
C VAL A 253 15.24 -0.83 -10.59
N SER A 254 16.19 0.02 -10.21
CA SER A 254 16.91 -0.11 -8.95
C SER A 254 15.98 0.00 -7.73
N ALA A 255 14.96 0.86 -7.80
CA ALA A 255 14.02 1.06 -6.68
C ALA A 255 13.11 -0.15 -6.44
N ILE A 256 12.73 -0.89 -7.49
CA ILE A 256 11.77 -2.00 -7.42
C ILE A 256 12.47 -3.38 -7.32
N GLN A 257 13.76 -3.48 -7.66
CA GLN A 257 14.53 -4.72 -7.57
C GLN A 257 14.34 -5.46 -6.23
N PRO A 258 14.44 -4.80 -5.05
CA PRO A 258 14.24 -5.49 -3.77
C PRO A 258 12.86 -6.14 -3.62
N THR A 259 11.84 -5.56 -4.27
CA THR A 259 10.48 -6.14 -4.28
C THR A 259 10.45 -7.45 -5.07
N VAL A 260 11.08 -7.46 -6.25
CA VAL A 260 11.13 -8.66 -7.11
C VAL A 260 11.92 -9.78 -6.45
N ASP A 261 13.07 -9.43 -5.85
CA ASP A 261 13.90 -10.39 -5.11
C ASP A 261 13.12 -11.03 -3.95
N PHE A 262 12.42 -10.22 -3.16
CA PHE A 262 11.57 -10.74 -2.07
C PHE A 262 10.44 -11.66 -2.59
N LEU A 263 9.77 -11.28 -3.68
CA LEU A 263 8.70 -12.09 -4.25
C LEU A 263 9.22 -13.46 -4.74
N LEU A 264 10.44 -13.51 -5.29
CA LEU A 264 11.13 -14.75 -5.69
C LEU A 264 11.52 -15.59 -4.48
N ASP A 265 12.23 -15.00 -3.51
CA ASP A 265 12.72 -15.69 -2.30
C ASP A 265 11.58 -16.24 -1.45
N SER A 266 10.44 -15.55 -1.46
CA SER A 266 9.22 -15.97 -0.79
C SER A 266 8.39 -16.99 -1.59
N GLU A 267 8.82 -17.35 -2.81
CA GLU A 267 8.08 -18.26 -3.72
C GLU A 267 6.69 -17.75 -4.09
N LEU A 268 6.48 -16.43 -4.03
CA LEU A 268 5.22 -15.78 -4.41
C LEU A 268 5.11 -15.54 -5.91
N ILE A 269 6.24 -15.60 -6.61
CA ILE A 269 6.37 -15.67 -8.07
C ILE A 269 7.40 -16.75 -8.41
N THR A 270 7.35 -17.23 -9.64
CA THR A 270 8.32 -18.21 -10.16
C THR A 270 9.48 -17.49 -10.86
N ALA A 271 10.61 -18.18 -11.08
CA ALA A 271 11.72 -17.65 -11.88
C ALA A 271 11.26 -17.27 -13.30
N LYS A 272 10.30 -18.00 -13.88
CA LYS A 272 9.70 -17.68 -15.17
C LYS A 272 8.89 -16.38 -15.14
N ASP A 273 8.17 -16.12 -14.05
CA ASP A 273 7.44 -14.85 -13.88
C ASP A 273 8.41 -13.68 -13.84
N ALA A 274 9.55 -13.84 -13.16
CA ALA A 274 10.57 -12.82 -13.01
C ALA A 274 11.48 -12.65 -14.25
N GLU A 275 11.39 -13.50 -15.24
CA GLU A 275 12.17 -13.34 -16.47
C GLU A 275 11.83 -12.01 -17.16
N SER A 276 12.85 -11.18 -17.45
CA SER A 276 12.70 -9.83 -18.02
C SER A 276 11.69 -8.96 -17.23
N TRP A 277 11.76 -9.04 -15.93
CA TRP A 277 10.79 -8.38 -15.03
C TRP A 277 10.74 -6.86 -15.23
N ASP A 278 11.87 -6.22 -15.49
CA ASP A 278 11.99 -4.80 -15.80
C ASP A 278 11.12 -4.39 -17.01
N THR A 279 11.24 -5.08 -18.11
CA THR A 279 10.41 -4.86 -19.32
C THR A 279 8.93 -5.14 -19.07
N LYS A 280 8.61 -6.08 -18.18
CA LYS A 280 7.21 -6.38 -17.83
C LYS A 280 6.60 -5.30 -16.95
N LEU A 281 7.34 -4.78 -15.98
CA LEU A 281 6.84 -3.82 -15.02
C LEU A 281 6.73 -2.40 -15.56
N PHE A 282 7.65 -1.99 -16.46
CA PHE A 282 7.75 -0.61 -16.95
C PHE A 282 7.45 -0.44 -18.48
#